data_d16036deb5344e8e431710c3d67b6228
#
_entry.id   d16036deb5344e8e431710c3d67b6228
#
_cell.length_a   1.000
_cell.length_b   1.000
_cell.length_c   1.000
_cell.angle_alpha   90.00
_cell.angle_beta   90.00
_cell.angle_gamma   90.00
#
_symmetry.space_group_name_H-M   'P 1'
#
loop_
_entity.id
_entity.type
_entity.pdbx_description
1 polymer ?
#
loop_
_entity_poly.entity_id
_entity_poly.type
_entity_poly.pdbx_seq_one_letter_code
_entity_poly.pdbx_strand_id
1 'polypeptide(L)'
;MKKITAILLMALMVLSLTACGNQTGKDNNGSEGSTEPTSVTITTLNGQKEQTQLEVPYNPERIAILDLAALDIIDSIGVGDKVVGMAQTSIDYLSHYSENKSIKNLGTIKEADIEAVMECEPDIIFIGGRLSASYDKLSEIAPVVYLATDSSIGLVESTLKNATTIASIFGKENEVED
;
A
#
# COMPACT_ATOMS: atom_id res chain seq x y z
N MET A 1 53.77 -12.01 35.55
CA MET A 1 54.98 -11.17 35.44
C MET A 1 54.70 -10.06 34.45
N LYS A 2 54.65 -8.85 35.00
CA LYS A 2 55.23 -7.62 34.44
C LYS A 2 54.69 -7.15 33.08
N LYS A 3 54.19 -5.98 32.81
CA LYS A 3 54.15 -4.63 33.38
C LYS A 3 53.41 -3.83 32.33
N ILE A 4 52.31 -3.09 32.62
CA ILE A 4 52.32 -1.62 32.82
C ILE A 4 53.08 -0.89 31.71
N THR A 5 52.36 -0.09 30.93
CA THR A 5 52.61 1.36 30.82
C THR A 5 51.45 2.08 30.13
N ALA A 6 50.84 2.98 30.86
CA ALA A 6 50.00 4.07 30.43
C ALA A 6 50.89 5.21 29.86
N ILE A 7 50.29 6.07 29.06
CA ILE A 7 50.61 7.51 28.84
C ILE A 7 49.53 7.97 27.83
N LEU A 8 48.47 8.70 28.15
CA LEU A 8 48.29 10.09 28.60
C LEU A 8 48.88 11.12 27.62
N LEU A 9 48.09 11.95 27.13
CA LEU A 9 48.15 13.36 26.72
C LEU A 9 47.32 13.58 25.45
N MET A 10 46.53 14.57 25.30
CA MET A 10 46.20 15.83 25.93
C MET A 10 45.24 16.55 24.97
N ALA A 11 44.25 17.08 25.56
CA ALA A 11 43.32 18.08 25.10
C ALA A 11 43.88 19.13 24.15
N LEU A 12 43.08 19.55 23.18
CA LEU A 12 43.03 20.96 22.80
C LEU A 12 41.59 21.34 22.43
N MET A 13 40.98 22.08 23.36
CA MET A 13 39.82 22.94 23.13
C MET A 13 40.22 24.04 22.15
N VAL A 14 39.38 24.30 21.19
CA VAL A 14 39.29 25.63 20.58
C VAL A 14 37.84 26.05 20.58
N LEU A 15 37.49 26.85 21.58
CA LEU A 15 36.35 27.75 21.55
C LEU A 15 36.63 28.85 20.52
N SER A 16 35.73 29.07 19.61
CA SER A 16 35.59 30.34 18.91
C SER A 16 34.13 30.80 18.99
N LEU A 17 33.90 31.65 19.97
CA LEU A 17 32.76 32.59 19.98
C LEU A 17 33.13 33.77 19.05
N THR A 18 32.26 34.06 18.10
CA THR A 18 32.08 35.38 17.51
C THR A 18 30.60 35.54 17.23
N ALA A 19 29.91 36.26 18.07
CA ALA A 19 29.58 37.67 18.00
C ALA A 19 28.44 37.98 17.04
N CYS A 20 27.37 38.51 17.67
CA CYS A 20 26.17 39.14 17.12
C CYS A 20 26.43 40.05 15.90
N GLY A 21 25.55 39.89 14.90
CA GLY A 21 25.29 40.89 13.88
C GLY A 21 23.81 40.87 13.55
N ASN A 22 23.11 41.85 14.07
CA ASN A 22 21.69 42.12 13.80
C ASN A 22 21.55 42.65 12.37
N GLN A 23 20.78 41.93 11.52
CA GLN A 23 20.15 42.58 10.35
C GLN A 23 18.85 41.86 9.94
N THR A 24 17.83 42.66 9.93
CA THR A 24 16.47 42.47 9.48
C THR A 24 16.33 41.87 8.10
N GLY A 25 15.41 40.90 8.02
CA GLY A 25 14.51 40.73 6.86
C GLY A 25 15.00 39.86 5.73
N LYS A 26 14.49 38.63 5.66
CA LYS A 26 13.71 38.16 4.51
C LYS A 26 13.25 36.72 4.74
N ASP A 27 12.01 36.56 4.47
CA ASP A 27 11.29 35.31 4.42
C ASP A 27 12.10 34.16 3.79
N ASN A 28 12.52 33.20 4.60
CA ASN A 28 12.80 31.86 4.11
C ASN A 28 11.54 31.03 4.30
N ASN A 29 10.71 31.02 3.28
CA ASN A 29 9.73 29.99 3.04
C ASN A 29 10.51 28.68 2.85
N GLY A 30 10.80 28.02 3.96
CA GLY A 30 11.25 26.63 3.96
C GLY A 30 10.05 25.80 3.46
N SER A 31 10.05 25.48 2.18
CA SER A 31 9.27 24.39 1.64
C SER A 31 9.75 23.13 2.38
N GLU A 32 9.06 22.76 3.45
CA GLU A 32 9.08 21.40 3.94
C GLU A 32 8.47 20.57 2.81
N GLY A 33 9.32 20.00 1.98
CA GLY A 33 8.92 18.97 1.06
C GLY A 33 8.38 17.81 1.92
N SER A 34 7.07 17.69 2.01
CA SER A 34 6.44 16.47 2.49
C SER A 34 6.83 15.37 1.51
N THR A 35 7.86 14.60 1.86
CA THR A 35 8.13 13.34 1.17
C THR A 35 6.97 12.42 1.51
N GLU A 36 6.14 12.12 0.52
CA GLU A 36 5.10 11.08 0.68
C GLU A 36 5.75 9.79 1.18
N PRO A 37 5.05 9.03 2.03
CA PRO A 37 5.58 7.76 2.51
C PRO A 37 5.81 6.81 1.33
N THR A 38 6.78 5.93 1.42
CA THR A 38 7.04 4.89 0.41
C THR A 38 6.22 3.63 0.65
N SER A 39 5.74 3.43 1.87
CA SER A 39 4.92 2.29 2.28
C SER A 39 3.92 2.68 3.36
N VAL A 40 2.89 1.87 3.51
CA VAL A 40 1.87 1.97 4.57
C VAL A 40 1.60 0.60 5.16
N THR A 41 1.36 0.55 6.47
CA THR A 41 0.98 -0.69 7.17
C THR A 41 -0.53 -0.74 7.32
N ILE A 42 -1.14 -1.79 6.81
CA ILE A 42 -2.59 -2.03 6.87
C ILE A 42 -2.92 -3.28 7.69
N THR A 43 -4.15 -3.37 8.16
CA THR A 43 -4.71 -4.62 8.73
C THR A 43 -5.43 -5.38 7.63
N THR A 44 -5.03 -6.62 7.39
CA THR A 44 -5.57 -7.52 6.37
C THR A 44 -5.72 -8.93 6.93
N LEU A 45 -6.19 -9.88 6.12
CA LEU A 45 -6.19 -11.31 6.45
C LEU A 45 -5.00 -12.01 5.80
N ASN A 46 -4.50 -13.06 6.44
CA ASN A 46 -3.54 -14.00 5.84
C ASN A 46 -4.26 -15.19 5.17
N GLY A 47 -3.50 -16.13 4.61
CA GLY A 47 -4.05 -17.34 3.97
C GLY A 47 -4.86 -18.24 4.90
N GLN A 48 -4.64 -18.17 6.21
CA GLN A 48 -5.37 -18.86 7.26
C GLN A 48 -6.64 -18.11 7.71
N LYS A 49 -6.92 -16.94 7.08
CA LYS A 49 -8.03 -16.03 7.42
C LYS A 49 -7.90 -15.39 8.82
N GLU A 50 -6.68 -15.25 9.29
CA GLU A 50 -6.38 -14.55 10.54
C GLU A 50 -5.97 -13.12 10.25
N GLN A 51 -6.32 -12.19 11.13
CA GLN A 51 -5.90 -10.80 11.01
C GLN A 51 -4.38 -10.68 11.20
N THR A 52 -3.76 -9.91 10.32
CA THR A 52 -2.33 -9.61 10.36
C THR A 52 -2.06 -8.18 9.91
N GLN A 53 -0.89 -7.67 10.26
CA GLN A 53 -0.37 -6.42 9.72
C GLN A 53 0.45 -6.73 8.48
N LEU A 54 0.23 -5.97 7.42
CA LEU A 54 0.94 -6.08 6.16
C LEU A 54 1.46 -4.71 5.75
N GLU A 55 2.74 -4.61 5.49
CA GLU A 55 3.34 -3.44 4.86
C GLU A 55 3.16 -3.56 3.34
N VAL A 56 2.57 -2.54 2.73
CA VAL A 56 2.33 -2.46 1.29
C VAL A 56 2.92 -1.16 0.73
N PRO A 57 3.25 -1.10 -0.56
CA PRO A 57 3.63 0.16 -1.21
C PRO A 57 2.56 1.22 -1.00
N TYR A 58 2.97 2.46 -0.71
CA TYR A 58 2.06 3.61 -0.73
C TYR A 58 1.87 4.08 -2.17
N ASN A 59 0.63 4.33 -2.55
CA ASN A 59 0.24 4.77 -3.89
C ASN A 59 0.82 3.91 -5.03
N PRO A 60 0.62 2.56 -4.99
CA PRO A 60 1.18 1.65 -5.99
C PRO A 60 0.67 2.01 -7.40
N GLU A 61 1.51 1.74 -8.41
CA GLU A 61 1.20 2.09 -9.82
C GLU A 61 0.62 0.91 -10.61
N ARG A 62 0.78 -0.33 -10.11
CA ARG A 62 0.37 -1.55 -10.82
C ARG A 62 -0.46 -2.44 -9.91
N ILE A 63 -1.77 -2.42 -10.14
CA ILE A 63 -2.74 -3.12 -9.28
C ILE A 63 -3.28 -4.35 -9.99
N ALA A 64 -3.14 -5.54 -9.38
CA ALA A 64 -3.83 -6.76 -9.80
C ALA A 64 -5.04 -7.00 -8.88
N ILE A 65 -6.22 -7.20 -9.46
CA ILE A 65 -7.47 -7.29 -8.69
C ILE A 65 -8.21 -8.59 -9.00
N LEU A 66 -8.34 -9.44 -7.98
CA LEU A 66 -9.08 -10.71 -8.02
C LEU A 66 -10.30 -10.68 -7.08
N ASP A 67 -10.69 -9.49 -6.62
CA ASP A 67 -11.89 -9.22 -5.84
C ASP A 67 -12.67 -8.04 -6.45
N LEU A 68 -13.92 -8.27 -6.83
CA LEU A 68 -14.74 -7.25 -7.50
C LEU A 68 -15.25 -6.17 -6.55
N ALA A 69 -15.33 -6.44 -5.24
CA ALA A 69 -15.66 -5.41 -4.26
C ALA A 69 -14.47 -4.44 -4.07
N ALA A 70 -13.25 -4.97 -4.09
CA ALA A 70 -12.05 -4.12 -4.10
C ALA A 70 -11.95 -3.29 -5.39
N LEU A 71 -12.32 -3.86 -6.55
CA LEU A 71 -12.33 -3.12 -7.82
C LEU A 71 -13.34 -1.96 -7.78
N ASP A 72 -14.53 -2.19 -7.25
CA ASP A 72 -15.58 -1.17 -7.10
C ASP A 72 -15.11 0.00 -6.21
N ILE A 73 -14.44 -0.31 -5.11
CA ILE A 73 -13.87 0.71 -4.24
C ILE A 73 -12.74 1.48 -4.95
N ILE A 74 -11.83 0.79 -5.63
CA ILE A 74 -10.71 1.37 -6.37
C ILE A 74 -11.20 2.30 -7.49
N ASP A 75 -12.28 1.91 -8.18
CA ASP A 75 -12.95 2.75 -9.17
C ASP A 75 -13.55 4.01 -8.50
N SER A 76 -14.28 3.83 -7.40
CA SER A 76 -14.96 4.90 -6.69
C SER A 76 -14.02 5.97 -6.14
N ILE A 77 -12.83 5.59 -5.65
CA ILE A 77 -11.80 6.54 -5.16
C ILE A 77 -10.92 7.13 -6.28
N GLY A 78 -11.22 6.80 -7.55
CA GLY A 78 -10.60 7.40 -8.73
C GLY A 78 -9.15 6.96 -9.02
N VAL A 79 -8.77 5.71 -8.64
CA VAL A 79 -7.43 5.15 -8.92
C VAL A 79 -7.47 3.93 -9.85
N GLY A 80 -8.57 3.76 -10.56
CA GLY A 80 -8.79 2.65 -11.48
C GLY A 80 -7.86 2.60 -12.69
N ASP A 81 -7.26 3.71 -13.06
CA ASP A 81 -6.26 3.82 -14.14
C ASP A 81 -4.98 3.03 -13.86
N LYS A 82 -4.72 2.68 -12.60
CA LYS A 82 -3.59 1.87 -12.15
C LYS A 82 -3.84 0.36 -12.22
N VAL A 83 -5.04 -0.07 -12.61
CA VAL A 83 -5.39 -1.49 -12.74
C VAL A 83 -4.72 -2.08 -13.98
N VAL A 84 -3.81 -3.03 -13.78
CA VAL A 84 -3.09 -3.72 -14.87
C VAL A 84 -3.66 -5.10 -15.17
N GLY A 85 -4.43 -5.68 -14.25
CA GLY A 85 -5.10 -6.95 -14.42
C GLY A 85 -6.23 -7.15 -13.44
N MET A 86 -7.27 -7.90 -13.85
CA MET A 86 -8.43 -8.16 -13.02
C MET A 86 -9.07 -9.52 -13.28
N ALA A 87 -9.86 -10.01 -12.32
CA ALA A 87 -10.73 -11.17 -12.54
C ALA A 87 -11.83 -10.83 -13.54
N GLN A 88 -12.25 -11.82 -14.32
CA GLN A 88 -13.39 -11.66 -15.22
C GLN A 88 -14.65 -11.23 -14.48
N THR A 89 -15.37 -10.28 -15.07
CA THR A 89 -16.67 -9.82 -14.55
C THR A 89 -17.69 -9.65 -15.68
N SER A 90 -18.95 -9.78 -15.32
CA SER A 90 -20.11 -9.42 -16.15
C SER A 90 -20.93 -8.29 -15.54
N ILE A 91 -20.34 -7.54 -14.61
CA ILE A 91 -20.99 -6.40 -13.96
C ILE A 91 -20.94 -5.21 -14.91
N ASP A 92 -22.10 -4.72 -15.33
CA ASP A 92 -22.25 -3.72 -16.39
C ASP A 92 -21.49 -2.42 -16.11
N TYR A 93 -21.56 -1.88 -14.90
CA TYR A 93 -20.88 -0.62 -14.56
C TYR A 93 -19.35 -0.74 -14.46
N LEU A 94 -18.80 -1.97 -14.36
CA LEU A 94 -17.37 -2.27 -14.41
C LEU A 94 -16.92 -2.79 -15.81
N SER A 95 -17.81 -2.78 -16.80
CA SER A 95 -17.51 -3.33 -18.13
C SER A 95 -16.34 -2.63 -18.83
N HIS A 96 -16.16 -1.34 -18.55
CA HIS A 96 -15.05 -0.56 -19.11
C HIS A 96 -13.66 -1.12 -18.74
N TYR A 97 -13.52 -1.82 -17.60
CA TYR A 97 -12.30 -2.54 -17.25
C TYR A 97 -12.13 -3.81 -18.09
N SER A 98 -13.20 -4.62 -18.21
CA SER A 98 -13.15 -5.90 -18.95
C SER A 98 -13.03 -5.71 -20.47
N GLU A 99 -13.47 -4.57 -20.99
CA GLU A 99 -13.35 -4.19 -22.41
C GLU A 99 -12.00 -3.55 -22.74
N ASN A 100 -11.27 -3.08 -21.74
CA ASN A 100 -9.95 -2.48 -21.91
C ASN A 100 -8.89 -3.56 -22.17
N LYS A 101 -8.39 -3.61 -23.41
CA LYS A 101 -7.39 -4.60 -23.84
C LYS A 101 -6.03 -4.47 -23.15
N SER A 102 -5.77 -3.34 -22.49
CA SER A 102 -4.54 -3.13 -21.71
C SER A 102 -4.62 -3.78 -20.32
N ILE A 103 -5.81 -4.14 -19.85
CA ILE A 103 -6.03 -4.82 -18.59
C ILE A 103 -6.08 -6.32 -18.82
N LYS A 104 -5.18 -7.04 -18.17
CA LYS A 104 -5.05 -8.48 -18.34
C LYS A 104 -6.15 -9.23 -17.61
N ASN A 105 -6.67 -10.28 -18.22
CA ASN A 105 -7.57 -11.21 -17.54
C ASN A 105 -6.76 -12.13 -16.62
N LEU A 106 -7.02 -12.08 -15.32
CA LEU A 106 -6.34 -12.83 -14.27
C LEU A 106 -7.11 -14.10 -13.83
N GLY A 107 -8.05 -14.56 -14.65
CA GLY A 107 -8.93 -15.68 -14.29
C GLY A 107 -10.23 -15.21 -13.68
N THR A 108 -10.66 -15.85 -12.59
CA THR A 108 -11.93 -15.57 -11.92
C THR A 108 -11.73 -15.25 -10.43
N ILE A 109 -12.79 -14.76 -9.77
CA ILE A 109 -12.79 -14.55 -8.31
C ILE A 109 -12.69 -15.86 -7.50
N LYS A 110 -12.65 -17.03 -8.15
CA LYS A 110 -12.55 -18.37 -7.52
C LYS A 110 -11.27 -19.10 -7.90
N GLU A 111 -10.68 -18.76 -9.04
CA GLU A 111 -9.50 -19.41 -9.58
C GLU A 111 -8.64 -18.36 -10.29
N ALA A 112 -7.48 -18.08 -9.71
CA ALA A 112 -6.52 -17.13 -10.24
C ALA A 112 -5.63 -17.81 -11.29
N ASP A 113 -5.40 -17.13 -12.39
CA ASP A 113 -4.33 -17.46 -13.35
C ASP A 113 -3.02 -16.85 -12.83
N ILE A 114 -2.24 -17.66 -12.13
CA ILE A 114 -0.99 -17.22 -11.49
C ILE A 114 0.02 -16.70 -12.52
N GLU A 115 0.10 -17.33 -13.70
CA GLU A 115 1.01 -16.90 -14.78
C GLU A 115 0.61 -15.53 -15.29
N ALA A 116 -0.69 -15.29 -15.51
CA ALA A 116 -1.21 -14.00 -15.91
C ALA A 116 -0.97 -12.91 -14.85
N VAL A 117 -1.07 -13.24 -13.55
CA VAL A 117 -0.74 -12.30 -12.46
C VAL A 117 0.75 -11.96 -12.49
N MET A 118 1.63 -12.95 -12.62
CA MET A 118 3.10 -12.72 -12.71
C MET A 118 3.45 -11.83 -13.91
N GLU A 119 2.85 -12.06 -15.08
CA GLU A 119 3.10 -11.27 -16.28
C GLU A 119 2.63 -9.81 -16.16
N CYS A 120 1.71 -9.51 -15.24
CA CYS A 120 1.31 -8.15 -14.94
C CYS A 120 2.36 -7.38 -14.12
N GLU A 121 3.33 -8.05 -13.50
CA GLU A 121 4.33 -7.43 -12.61
C GLU A 121 3.66 -6.45 -11.63
N PRO A 122 2.68 -6.87 -10.81
CA PRO A 122 1.93 -5.98 -9.95
C PRO A 122 2.76 -5.55 -8.74
N ASP A 123 2.52 -4.32 -8.27
CA ASP A 123 3.05 -3.81 -6.99
C ASP A 123 2.23 -4.31 -5.79
N ILE A 124 0.96 -4.63 -6.04
CA ILE A 124 -0.02 -5.05 -5.04
C ILE A 124 -1.10 -5.93 -5.67
N ILE A 125 -1.60 -6.89 -4.90
CA ILE A 125 -2.65 -7.83 -5.34
C ILE A 125 -3.82 -7.77 -4.34
N PHE A 126 -5.04 -7.58 -4.85
CA PHE A 126 -6.26 -7.65 -4.03
C PHE A 126 -7.00 -8.96 -4.27
N ILE A 127 -7.34 -9.68 -3.20
CA ILE A 127 -8.11 -10.92 -3.26
C ILE A 127 -9.30 -10.90 -2.31
N GLY A 128 -10.33 -11.67 -2.66
CA GLY A 128 -11.48 -11.96 -1.80
C GLY A 128 -11.41 -13.36 -1.16
N GLY A 129 -12.39 -13.65 -0.31
CA GLY A 129 -12.44 -14.86 0.50
C GLY A 129 -12.41 -16.18 -0.25
N ARG A 130 -12.78 -16.19 -1.55
CA ARG A 130 -12.79 -17.39 -2.38
C ARG A 130 -11.41 -17.81 -2.86
N LEU A 131 -10.42 -16.90 -2.79
CA LEU A 131 -9.05 -17.13 -3.22
C LEU A 131 -8.07 -17.30 -2.05
N SER A 132 -8.56 -17.46 -0.81
CA SER A 132 -7.68 -17.65 0.36
C SER A 132 -6.69 -18.82 0.19
N ALA A 133 -7.05 -19.88 -0.52
CA ALA A 133 -6.17 -21.02 -0.81
C ALA A 133 -5.02 -20.67 -1.79
N SER A 134 -5.14 -19.58 -2.54
CA SER A 134 -4.10 -19.10 -3.46
C SER A 134 -3.21 -18.01 -2.83
N TYR A 135 -3.50 -17.60 -1.58
CA TYR A 135 -2.81 -16.51 -0.89
C TYR A 135 -1.29 -16.67 -0.92
N ASP A 136 -0.77 -17.83 -0.50
CA ASP A 136 0.68 -18.07 -0.39
C ASP A 136 1.37 -17.93 -1.76
N LYS A 137 0.78 -18.51 -2.81
CA LYS A 137 1.33 -18.41 -4.17
C LYS A 137 1.31 -16.99 -4.73
N LEU A 138 0.24 -16.24 -4.45
CA LEU A 138 0.13 -14.85 -4.87
C LEU A 138 1.09 -13.95 -4.09
N SER A 139 1.34 -14.26 -2.81
CA SER A 139 2.30 -13.53 -1.96
C SER A 139 3.76 -13.68 -2.39
N GLU A 140 4.08 -14.71 -3.20
CA GLU A 140 5.41 -14.85 -3.82
C GLU A 140 5.63 -13.85 -4.96
N ILE A 141 4.54 -13.23 -5.48
CA ILE A 141 4.58 -12.27 -6.60
C ILE A 141 4.64 -10.83 -6.08
N ALA A 142 3.70 -10.48 -5.19
CA ALA A 142 3.56 -9.13 -4.62
C ALA A 142 2.78 -9.19 -3.30
N PRO A 143 2.80 -8.13 -2.46
CA PRO A 143 1.95 -8.04 -1.28
C PRO A 143 0.49 -8.30 -1.59
N VAL A 144 -0.16 -9.19 -0.82
CA VAL A 144 -1.56 -9.59 -1.02
C VAL A 144 -2.44 -8.96 0.03
N VAL A 145 -3.32 -8.08 -0.39
CA VAL A 145 -4.37 -7.47 0.43
C VAL A 145 -5.62 -8.36 0.33
N TYR A 146 -5.91 -9.03 1.44
CA TYR A 146 -7.07 -9.90 1.55
C TYR A 146 -8.10 -9.27 2.50
N LEU A 147 -9.13 -8.65 1.93
CA LEU A 147 -10.23 -8.04 2.65
C LEU A 147 -11.48 -8.90 2.47
N ALA A 148 -12.10 -9.27 3.59
CA ALA A 148 -13.36 -10.00 3.59
C ALA A 148 -14.44 -9.21 4.31
N THR A 149 -15.70 -9.50 3.97
CA THR A 149 -16.84 -8.97 4.72
C THR A 149 -16.89 -9.59 6.10
N ASP A 150 -16.87 -8.78 7.13
CA ASP A 150 -17.04 -9.19 8.53
C ASP A 150 -18.51 -9.06 8.93
N SER A 151 -19.22 -10.18 8.96
CA SER A 151 -20.64 -10.21 9.32
C SER A 151 -20.90 -9.89 10.80
N SER A 152 -19.88 -9.93 11.65
CA SER A 152 -20.04 -9.64 13.09
C SER A 152 -20.30 -8.17 13.37
N ILE A 153 -19.79 -7.28 12.51
CA ILE A 153 -20.01 -5.83 12.60
C ILE A 153 -21.07 -5.31 11.62
N GLY A 154 -21.60 -6.19 10.78
CA GLY A 154 -22.58 -5.84 9.74
C GLY A 154 -21.97 -5.44 8.41
N LEU A 155 -22.78 -5.55 7.34
CA LEU A 155 -22.31 -5.36 5.97
C LEU A 155 -21.79 -3.93 5.73
N VAL A 156 -22.55 -2.92 6.13
CA VAL A 156 -22.21 -1.50 5.88
C VAL A 156 -20.89 -1.13 6.57
N GLU A 157 -20.79 -1.42 7.86
CA GLU A 157 -19.59 -1.13 8.66
C GLU A 157 -18.36 -1.86 8.10
N SER A 158 -18.53 -3.14 7.73
CA SER A 158 -17.45 -3.93 7.13
C SER A 158 -17.01 -3.38 5.77
N THR A 159 -17.95 -2.96 4.93
CA THR A 159 -17.63 -2.36 3.63
C THR A 159 -16.90 -1.03 3.80
N LEU A 160 -17.37 -0.17 4.71
CA LEU A 160 -16.72 1.11 5.01
C LEU A 160 -15.29 0.90 5.54
N LYS A 161 -15.09 -0.06 6.44
CA LYS A 161 -13.76 -0.43 6.94
C LYS A 161 -12.83 -0.88 5.81
N ASN A 162 -13.31 -1.72 4.90
CA ASN A 162 -12.53 -2.17 3.75
C ASN A 162 -12.21 -1.01 2.81
N ALA A 163 -13.18 -0.12 2.55
CA ALA A 163 -12.98 1.07 1.73
C ALA A 163 -11.93 2.01 2.34
N THR A 164 -12.01 2.28 3.65
CA THR A 164 -11.02 3.10 4.36
C THR A 164 -9.63 2.46 4.30
N THR A 165 -9.53 1.13 4.45
CA THR A 165 -8.26 0.41 4.33
C THR A 165 -7.67 0.55 2.93
N ILE A 166 -8.48 0.37 1.87
CA ILE A 166 -8.02 0.55 0.49
C ILE A 166 -7.61 2.01 0.26
N ALA A 167 -8.44 2.97 0.66
CA ALA A 167 -8.18 4.40 0.47
C ALA A 167 -6.86 4.84 1.14
N SER A 168 -6.53 4.31 2.32
CA SER A 168 -5.28 4.62 3.03
C SER A 168 -4.02 4.18 2.26
N ILE A 169 -4.12 3.16 1.40
CA ILE A 169 -3.01 2.73 0.54
C ILE A 169 -2.69 3.81 -0.51
N PHE A 170 -3.70 4.58 -0.93
CA PHE A 170 -3.60 5.57 -2.01
C PHE A 170 -3.63 7.03 -1.52
N GLY A 171 -3.70 7.28 -0.20
CA GLY A 171 -3.87 8.63 0.35
C GLY A 171 -5.21 9.26 -0.05
N LYS A 172 -6.27 8.44 -0.15
CA LYS A 172 -7.61 8.81 -0.61
C LYS A 172 -8.68 8.67 0.47
N GLU A 173 -8.30 8.74 1.74
CA GLU A 173 -9.22 8.55 2.87
C GLU A 173 -10.40 9.52 2.82
N ASN A 174 -10.17 10.75 2.34
CA ASN A 174 -11.23 11.77 2.21
C ASN A 174 -12.31 11.40 1.18
N GLU A 175 -12.00 10.51 0.22
CA GLU A 175 -12.96 10.06 -0.80
C GLU A 175 -13.96 9.02 -0.26
N VAL A 176 -13.74 8.50 0.96
CA VAL A 176 -14.59 7.47 1.59
C VAL A 176 -15.62 8.10 2.54
N GLU A 177 -15.44 9.35 2.97
CA GLU A 177 -16.29 10.02 3.95
C GLU A 177 -17.54 10.68 3.33
N ASP A 178 -17.61 10.83 2.01
CA ASP A 178 -18.69 11.42 1.24
C ASP A 178 -19.66 10.34 0.67
#